data_8218daf16e0970e045ffb1738bccb436
#
_entry.id   8218daf16e0970e045ffb1738bccb436
#
_cell.length_a   1.000
_cell.length_b   1.000
_cell.length_c   1.000
_cell.angle_alpha   90.00
_cell.angle_beta   90.00
_cell.angle_gamma   90.00
#
_symmetry.space_group_name_H-M   'P 1'
#
loop_
_entity.id
_entity.type
_entity.pdbx_description
1 polymer ?
#
loop_
_entity_poly.entity_id
_entity_poly.type
_entity_poly.pdbx_seq_one_letter_code
_entity_poly.pdbx_strand_id
1 'polypeptide(L)'
;MKVIEPKDLESLSFLFRGRNGHRLAEHIIHLLAIDKINRLYDNSGAWTGAEFTSRLLDDLGVKYAVGNDWRLKQLPDGAFITISNHPYGGIDGIMTIDLFARLRPDYKFIVNRIFSLIKTLEGNFISVIPAGNKKTGIKAASIKGIREALEHIHDGHPLGIFPSGAVSDFTFRDMKVRDRRWQESIIHLINKAKVPVLPIRFFDINSPFFYFLGLINWRIRLLRLPSEVFNKRDQIQRIGIGELISPGELSCYPDLPSQCDFLRKKVYGMPMPEAFVPGNLV
;
A
#
# COMPACT_ATOMS: atom_id res chain seq x y z
N MET A 1 -5.48 -19.53 10.48
CA MET A 1 -6.59 -18.54 10.46
C MET A 1 -6.73 -18.03 9.04
N LYS A 2 -7.91 -18.09 8.43
CA LYS A 2 -8.09 -17.70 7.03
C LYS A 2 -8.40 -16.22 6.91
N VAL A 3 -7.82 -15.54 5.91
CA VAL A 3 -8.05 -14.10 5.65
C VAL A 3 -9.44 -13.87 5.04
N ILE A 4 -9.89 -14.79 4.16
CA ILE A 4 -11.23 -14.76 3.54
C ILE A 4 -11.77 -16.20 3.47
N GLU A 5 -12.98 -16.38 3.96
CA GLU A 5 -13.73 -17.64 3.90
C GLU A 5 -14.97 -17.52 2.99
N PRO A 6 -15.54 -18.64 2.50
CA PRO A 6 -16.79 -18.60 1.74
C PRO A 6 -17.92 -17.84 2.45
N LYS A 7 -18.00 -17.93 3.77
CA LYS A 7 -18.98 -17.19 4.60
C LYS A 7 -18.85 -15.67 4.49
N ASP A 8 -17.66 -15.17 4.26
CA ASP A 8 -17.45 -13.72 4.07
C ASP A 8 -18.06 -13.26 2.75
N LEU A 9 -17.94 -14.08 1.68
CA LEU A 9 -18.59 -13.82 0.40
C LEU A 9 -20.12 -13.93 0.51
N GLU A 10 -20.62 -14.87 1.31
CA GLU A 10 -22.08 -15.00 1.60
C GLU A 10 -22.64 -13.73 2.27
N SER A 11 -21.84 -13.07 3.08
CA SER A 11 -22.23 -11.80 3.70
C SER A 11 -22.27 -10.62 2.72
N LEU A 12 -21.47 -10.71 1.64
CA LEU A 12 -21.35 -9.64 0.64
C LEU A 12 -22.42 -9.71 -0.44
N SER A 13 -22.91 -10.91 -0.77
CA SER A 13 -23.94 -11.07 -1.82
C SER A 13 -24.80 -12.31 -1.60
N PHE A 14 -26.11 -12.15 -1.88
CA PHE A 14 -27.07 -13.27 -1.84
C PHE A 14 -26.75 -14.41 -2.81
N LEU A 15 -26.00 -14.12 -3.88
CA LEU A 15 -25.58 -15.10 -4.90
C LEU A 15 -24.71 -16.23 -4.31
N PHE A 16 -24.05 -15.97 -3.19
CA PHE A 16 -23.18 -16.93 -2.52
C PHE A 16 -23.87 -17.73 -1.41
N ARG A 17 -25.18 -17.49 -1.18
CA ARG A 17 -25.95 -18.16 -0.12
C ARG A 17 -26.48 -19.53 -0.58
N GLY A 18 -26.60 -20.43 0.40
CA GLY A 18 -27.09 -21.80 0.17
C GLY A 18 -26.02 -22.69 -0.48
N ARG A 19 -26.36 -23.99 -0.65
CA ARG A 19 -25.40 -25.01 -1.08
C ARG A 19 -24.71 -24.74 -2.41
N ASN A 20 -25.44 -24.22 -3.39
CA ASN A 20 -24.90 -23.89 -4.71
C ASN A 20 -24.10 -22.56 -4.66
N GLY A 21 -24.55 -21.57 -3.89
CA GLY A 21 -23.86 -20.32 -3.67
C GLY A 21 -22.52 -20.54 -2.93
N HIS A 22 -22.50 -21.41 -1.94
CA HIS A 22 -21.29 -21.79 -1.23
C HIS A 22 -20.23 -22.42 -2.17
N ARG A 23 -20.64 -23.38 -3.03
CA ARG A 23 -19.75 -23.96 -4.05
C ARG A 23 -19.23 -22.91 -5.03
N LEU A 24 -20.07 -21.95 -5.44
CA LEU A 24 -19.65 -20.84 -6.28
C LEU A 24 -18.62 -19.98 -5.56
N ALA A 25 -18.81 -19.68 -4.28
CA ALA A 25 -17.86 -18.95 -3.45
C ALA A 25 -16.50 -19.66 -3.36
N GLU A 26 -16.50 -20.98 -3.13
CA GLU A 26 -15.28 -21.80 -3.12
C GLU A 26 -14.55 -21.76 -4.46
N HIS A 27 -15.26 -21.90 -5.58
CA HIS A 27 -14.67 -21.81 -6.92
C HIS A 27 -14.05 -20.43 -7.18
N ILE A 28 -14.71 -19.37 -6.74
CA ILE A 28 -14.20 -18.00 -6.87
C ILE A 28 -12.96 -17.80 -6.00
N ILE A 29 -12.96 -18.27 -4.76
CA ILE A 29 -11.82 -18.22 -3.86
C ILE A 29 -10.60 -18.91 -4.50
N HIS A 30 -10.81 -20.10 -5.09
CA HIS A 30 -9.76 -20.84 -5.78
C HIS A 30 -9.27 -20.14 -7.06
N LEU A 31 -10.21 -19.68 -7.91
CA LEU A 31 -9.89 -18.97 -9.16
C LEU A 31 -9.09 -17.68 -8.92
N LEU A 32 -9.39 -16.99 -7.83
CA LEU A 32 -8.71 -15.76 -7.43
C LEU A 32 -7.43 -16.03 -6.62
N ALA A 33 -7.05 -17.28 -6.40
CA ALA A 33 -5.90 -17.69 -5.60
C ALA A 33 -5.95 -17.22 -4.11
N ILE A 34 -7.15 -16.92 -3.61
CA ILE A 34 -7.35 -16.52 -2.20
C ILE A 34 -7.02 -17.68 -1.26
N ASP A 35 -7.30 -18.92 -1.68
CA ASP A 35 -6.93 -20.15 -0.96
C ASP A 35 -5.40 -20.25 -0.76
N LYS A 36 -4.62 -19.81 -1.73
CA LYS A 36 -3.15 -19.75 -1.62
C LYS A 36 -2.72 -18.68 -0.62
N ILE A 37 -3.34 -17.51 -0.65
CA ILE A 37 -3.08 -16.44 0.33
C ILE A 37 -3.44 -16.90 1.74
N ASN A 38 -4.58 -17.58 1.92
CA ASN A 38 -4.97 -18.14 3.21
C ASN A 38 -3.93 -19.13 3.75
N ARG A 39 -3.38 -20.03 2.91
CA ARG A 39 -2.32 -20.96 3.32
C ARG A 39 -1.04 -20.25 3.73
N LEU A 40 -0.63 -19.25 2.97
CA LEU A 40 0.55 -18.43 3.31
C LEU A 40 0.36 -17.70 4.64
N TYR A 41 -0.82 -17.14 4.85
CA TYR A 41 -1.16 -16.49 6.11
C TYR A 41 -1.13 -17.48 7.29
N ASP A 42 -1.60 -18.69 7.11
CA ASP A 42 -1.55 -19.74 8.15
C ASP A 42 -0.09 -20.12 8.49
N ASN A 43 0.79 -20.21 7.48
CA ASN A 43 2.20 -20.52 7.69
C ASN A 43 2.94 -19.41 8.46
N SER A 44 2.68 -18.16 8.11
CA SER A 44 3.38 -16.99 8.69
C SER A 44 2.66 -16.39 9.90
N GLY A 45 1.47 -16.87 10.25
CA GLY A 45 0.56 -16.27 11.24
C GLY A 45 1.03 -16.32 12.72
N ALA A 46 2.15 -17.01 13.00
CA ALA A 46 2.76 -17.02 14.34
C ALA A 46 3.59 -15.75 14.63
N TRP A 47 3.92 -14.98 13.61
CA TRP A 47 4.74 -13.77 13.70
C TRP A 47 3.91 -12.51 13.48
N THR A 48 4.45 -11.37 13.90
CA THR A 48 3.80 -10.05 13.76
C THR A 48 4.76 -9.02 13.17
N GLY A 49 4.23 -7.92 12.67
CA GLY A 49 5.02 -6.78 12.21
C GLY A 49 5.99 -7.14 11.08
N ALA A 50 7.21 -6.62 11.20
CA ALA A 50 8.26 -6.82 10.18
C ALA A 50 8.65 -8.30 10.01
N GLU A 51 8.62 -9.09 11.07
CA GLU A 51 8.94 -10.52 10.97
C GLU A 51 7.88 -11.28 10.17
N PHE A 52 6.60 -10.97 10.37
CA PHE A 52 5.53 -11.51 9.55
C PHE A 52 5.70 -11.12 8.08
N THR A 53 5.99 -9.85 7.78
CA THR A 53 6.13 -9.39 6.39
C THR A 53 7.32 -10.03 5.69
N SER A 54 8.47 -10.18 6.37
CA SER A 54 9.65 -10.83 5.81
C SER A 54 9.35 -12.30 5.46
N ARG A 55 8.75 -13.06 6.38
CA ARG A 55 8.38 -14.46 6.14
C ARG A 55 7.32 -14.60 5.04
N LEU A 56 6.34 -13.71 5.02
CA LEU A 56 5.32 -13.70 3.96
C LEU A 56 5.95 -13.47 2.58
N LEU A 57 6.90 -12.55 2.46
CA LEU A 57 7.62 -12.29 1.21
C LEU A 57 8.47 -13.50 0.78
N ASP A 58 9.14 -14.15 1.74
CA ASP A 58 9.91 -15.38 1.50
C ASP A 58 9.01 -16.53 1.03
N ASP A 59 7.90 -16.79 1.69
CA ASP A 59 6.92 -17.83 1.34
C ASP A 59 6.29 -17.57 -0.04
N LEU A 60 6.07 -16.30 -0.39
CA LEU A 60 5.62 -15.89 -1.72
C LEU A 60 6.70 -16.03 -2.79
N GLY A 61 7.98 -16.10 -2.41
CA GLY A 61 9.12 -16.01 -3.31
C GLY A 61 9.26 -14.62 -3.95
N VAL A 62 8.74 -13.58 -3.28
CA VAL A 62 8.82 -12.18 -3.73
C VAL A 62 10.04 -11.51 -3.12
N LYS A 63 10.91 -11.01 -3.96
CA LYS A 63 12.11 -10.28 -3.55
C LYS A 63 11.98 -8.81 -3.93
N TYR A 64 12.62 -7.94 -3.17
CA TYR A 64 12.77 -6.54 -3.56
C TYR A 64 14.19 -6.06 -3.32
N ALA A 65 14.56 -5.01 -4.03
CA ALA A 65 15.84 -4.37 -3.89
C ALA A 65 15.66 -2.85 -3.81
N VAL A 66 16.46 -2.22 -2.98
CA VAL A 66 16.36 -0.80 -2.60
C VAL A 66 17.49 -0.03 -3.26
N GLY A 67 17.14 0.95 -4.05
CA GLY A 67 18.07 1.90 -4.63
C GLY A 67 18.12 3.19 -3.82
N ASN A 68 19.31 3.81 -3.75
CA ASN A 68 19.60 4.94 -2.87
C ASN A 68 19.41 4.60 -1.37
N ASP A 69 19.70 3.36 -0.98
CA ASP A 69 19.55 2.82 0.38
C ASP A 69 20.27 3.67 1.44
N TRP A 70 21.41 4.28 1.08
CA TRP A 70 22.17 5.18 1.95
C TRP A 70 21.33 6.35 2.53
N ARG A 71 20.24 6.73 1.86
CA ARG A 71 19.30 7.76 2.35
C ARG A 71 18.50 7.30 3.57
N LEU A 72 18.36 5.99 3.77
CA LEU A 72 17.70 5.44 4.95
C LEU A 72 18.49 5.72 6.24
N LYS A 73 19.82 5.88 6.13
CA LYS A 73 20.68 6.28 7.26
C LYS A 73 20.51 7.75 7.65
N GLN A 74 19.80 8.53 6.85
CA GLN A 74 19.53 9.96 7.08
C GLN A 74 18.10 10.20 7.61
N LEU A 75 17.35 9.12 7.88
CA LEU A 75 16.02 9.24 8.47
C LEU A 75 16.10 9.88 9.85
N PRO A 76 15.15 10.77 10.19
CA PRO A 76 15.10 11.35 11.52
C PRO A 76 14.72 10.30 12.58
N ASP A 77 15.22 10.45 13.80
CA ASP A 77 14.83 9.63 14.93
C ASP A 77 13.35 9.84 15.30
N GLY A 78 12.82 11.03 15.06
CA GLY A 78 11.41 11.38 15.25
C GLY A 78 10.50 10.94 14.11
N ALA A 79 9.32 11.52 14.06
CA ALA A 79 8.32 11.23 13.04
C ALA A 79 8.75 11.70 11.65
N PHE A 80 8.38 10.92 10.65
CA PHE A 80 8.41 11.27 9.23
C PHE A 80 7.26 10.57 8.50
N ILE A 81 6.92 11.02 7.31
CA ILE A 81 5.89 10.40 6.48
C ILE A 81 6.54 9.83 5.23
N THR A 82 6.31 8.55 4.93
CA THR A 82 6.64 7.98 3.62
C THR A 82 5.45 8.10 2.68
N ILE A 83 5.71 8.55 1.45
CA ILE A 83 4.72 8.60 0.37
C ILE A 83 5.22 7.84 -0.84
N SER A 84 4.35 7.09 -1.50
CA SER A 84 4.74 6.35 -2.70
C SER A 84 3.61 6.19 -3.71
N ASN A 85 3.98 5.82 -4.94
CA ASN A 85 3.04 5.26 -5.90
C ASN A 85 2.58 3.86 -5.45
N HIS A 86 1.44 3.39 -5.98
CA HIS A 86 0.77 2.16 -5.54
C HIS A 86 0.52 1.19 -6.71
N PRO A 87 1.59 0.63 -7.33
CA PRO A 87 1.44 -0.14 -8.56
C PRO A 87 0.86 -1.55 -8.35
N TYR A 88 1.05 -2.17 -7.18
CA TYR A 88 0.74 -3.59 -6.99
C TYR A 88 -0.56 -3.87 -6.24
N GLY A 89 -1.03 -2.93 -5.41
CA GLY A 89 -2.33 -3.03 -4.74
C GLY A 89 -2.36 -3.85 -3.46
N GLY A 90 -1.22 -4.19 -2.89
CA GLY A 90 -1.11 -4.94 -1.62
C GLY A 90 0.32 -5.27 -1.28
N ILE A 91 1.05 -5.94 -2.18
CA ILE A 91 2.42 -6.37 -1.91
C ILE A 91 3.40 -5.19 -1.74
N ASP A 92 3.14 -4.06 -2.37
CA ASP A 92 3.86 -2.80 -2.17
C ASP A 92 3.75 -2.30 -0.71
N GLY A 93 2.57 -2.39 -0.12
CA GLY A 93 2.38 -2.11 1.31
C GLY A 93 3.16 -3.07 2.20
N ILE A 94 3.15 -4.37 1.87
CA ILE A 94 3.91 -5.39 2.61
C ILE A 94 5.42 -5.12 2.54
N MET A 95 5.96 -4.84 1.33
CA MET A 95 7.38 -4.50 1.16
C MET A 95 7.76 -3.21 1.89
N THR A 96 6.86 -2.21 1.91
CA THR A 96 7.10 -0.96 2.63
C THR A 96 7.14 -1.19 4.16
N ILE A 97 6.22 -1.99 4.69
CA ILE A 97 6.20 -2.33 6.11
C ILE A 97 7.44 -3.18 6.45
N ASP A 98 7.79 -4.16 5.62
CA ASP A 98 9.00 -4.98 5.81
C ASP A 98 10.25 -4.11 5.91
N LEU A 99 10.42 -3.16 5.00
CA LEU A 99 11.58 -2.27 4.99
C LEU A 99 11.59 -1.33 6.21
N PHE A 100 10.51 -0.59 6.43
CA PHE A 100 10.50 0.48 7.41
C PHE A 100 10.23 0.01 8.85
N ALA A 101 9.45 -1.05 9.07
CA ALA A 101 9.24 -1.56 10.41
C ALA A 101 10.44 -2.35 10.96
N ARG A 102 11.38 -2.80 10.11
CA ARG A 102 12.69 -3.30 10.57
C ARG A 102 13.59 -2.17 11.07
N LEU A 103 13.55 -1.00 10.42
CA LEU A 103 14.31 0.18 10.82
C LEU A 103 13.66 0.91 12.01
N ARG A 104 12.35 0.97 12.02
CA ARG A 104 11.50 1.66 12.99
C ARG A 104 10.31 0.76 13.34
N PRO A 105 10.39 -0.04 14.40
CA PRO A 105 9.31 -0.98 14.81
C PRO A 105 7.96 -0.30 15.05
N ASP A 106 7.98 0.99 15.37
CA ASP A 106 6.83 1.87 15.56
C ASP A 106 6.20 2.37 14.23
N TYR A 107 6.76 1.99 13.08
CA TYR A 107 6.22 2.38 11.77
C TYR A 107 4.83 1.81 11.53
N LYS A 108 3.88 2.70 11.21
CA LYS A 108 2.52 2.32 10.81
C LYS A 108 2.22 2.75 9.38
N PHE A 109 1.24 2.10 8.78
CA PHE A 109 0.79 2.39 7.41
C PHE A 109 -0.70 2.66 7.37
N ILE A 110 -1.13 3.71 6.65
CA ILE A 110 -2.55 3.97 6.41
C ILE A 110 -3.08 2.97 5.39
N VAL A 111 -4.06 2.18 5.80
CA VAL A 111 -4.67 1.14 4.97
C VAL A 111 -6.18 1.26 4.90
N ASN A 112 -6.77 0.68 3.85
CA ASN A 112 -8.22 0.49 3.81
C ASN A 112 -8.65 -0.48 4.93
N ARG A 113 -9.78 -0.20 5.58
CA ARG A 113 -10.36 -1.02 6.66
C ARG A 113 -10.42 -2.52 6.35
N ILE A 114 -10.52 -2.94 5.08
CA ILE A 114 -10.51 -4.36 4.73
C ILE A 114 -9.22 -5.06 5.16
N PHE A 115 -8.09 -4.34 5.21
CA PHE A 115 -6.80 -4.89 5.64
C PHE A 115 -6.68 -5.04 7.16
N SER A 116 -7.60 -4.46 7.97
CA SER A 116 -7.64 -4.72 9.42
C SER A 116 -8.01 -6.16 9.77
N LEU A 117 -8.42 -6.96 8.79
CA LEU A 117 -8.60 -8.40 8.95
C LEU A 117 -7.27 -9.15 9.10
N ILE A 118 -6.15 -8.55 8.69
CA ILE A 118 -4.81 -9.11 8.85
C ILE A 118 -4.30 -8.79 10.26
N LYS A 119 -4.67 -9.61 11.23
CA LYS A 119 -4.37 -9.40 12.65
C LYS A 119 -2.87 -9.34 12.97
N THR A 120 -2.05 -10.05 12.22
CA THR A 120 -0.58 -10.06 12.37
C THR A 120 0.06 -8.72 12.09
N LEU A 121 -0.62 -7.82 11.37
CA LEU A 121 -0.19 -6.45 11.07
C LEU A 121 -1.04 -5.38 11.76
N GLU A 122 -1.91 -5.74 12.71
CA GLU A 122 -2.77 -4.78 13.40
C GLU A 122 -1.94 -3.66 14.07
N GLY A 123 -0.79 -3.98 14.64
CA GLY A 123 0.13 -3.02 15.22
C GLY A 123 0.76 -2.04 14.22
N ASN A 124 0.83 -2.41 12.93
CA ASN A 124 1.41 -1.60 11.86
C ASN A 124 0.36 -0.91 10.98
N PHE A 125 -0.92 -1.00 11.31
CA PHE A 125 -1.99 -0.41 10.50
C PHE A 125 -2.74 0.69 11.22
N ILE A 126 -3.03 1.76 10.49
CA ILE A 126 -4.06 2.73 10.82
C ILE A 126 -5.15 2.61 9.76
N SER A 127 -6.33 2.16 10.17
CA SER A 127 -7.42 1.86 9.26
C SER A 127 -8.27 3.07 8.92
N VAL A 128 -8.42 3.36 7.63
CA VAL A 128 -9.33 4.40 7.12
C VAL A 128 -10.37 3.81 6.18
N ILE A 129 -11.51 4.46 6.07
CA ILE A 129 -12.48 4.16 5.02
C ILE A 129 -12.22 5.13 3.87
N PRO A 130 -11.87 4.65 2.67
CA PRO A 130 -11.66 5.52 1.53
C PRO A 130 -12.90 6.38 1.27
N ALA A 131 -12.70 7.66 0.95
CA ALA A 131 -13.76 8.57 0.52
C ALA A 131 -14.26 8.17 -0.89
N GLY A 132 -14.96 7.04 -0.96
CA GLY A 132 -15.61 6.54 -2.17
C GLY A 132 -17.07 6.99 -2.22
N ASN A 133 -17.43 7.84 -3.17
CA ASN A 133 -18.70 8.47 -3.46
C ASN A 133 -18.97 9.82 -2.75
N LYS A 134 -18.98 10.85 -3.57
CA LYS A 134 -19.34 12.24 -3.25
C LYS A 134 -20.72 12.45 -2.58
N LYS A 135 -21.51 11.40 -2.35
CA LYS A 135 -22.87 11.46 -1.80
C LYS A 135 -23.00 11.16 -0.31
N THR A 136 -21.97 10.64 0.32
CA THR A 136 -22.00 10.42 1.78
C THR A 136 -20.78 11.12 2.36
N GLY A 137 -20.97 12.20 3.09
CA GLY A 137 -19.93 13.01 3.71
C GLY A 137 -18.81 12.19 4.38
N ILE A 138 -17.73 12.83 4.81
CA ILE A 138 -16.60 12.15 5.46
C ILE A 138 -17.15 11.25 6.57
N LYS A 139 -17.02 9.92 6.38
CA LYS A 139 -17.55 8.97 7.37
C LYS A 139 -16.77 9.11 8.68
N ALA A 140 -17.46 9.00 9.81
CA ALA A 140 -16.86 9.10 11.15
C ALA A 140 -15.60 8.22 11.34
N ALA A 141 -15.59 7.04 10.71
CA ALA A 141 -14.43 6.14 10.73
C ALA A 141 -13.20 6.68 9.96
N SER A 142 -13.40 7.51 8.92
CA SER A 142 -12.29 8.20 8.24
C SER A 142 -11.71 9.31 9.12
N ILE A 143 -12.57 10.04 9.83
CA ILE A 143 -12.14 11.08 10.78
C ILE A 143 -11.34 10.45 11.92
N LYS A 144 -11.80 9.31 12.46
CA LYS A 144 -11.10 8.58 13.51
C LYS A 144 -9.69 8.15 13.04
N GLY A 145 -9.58 7.53 11.86
CA GLY A 145 -8.28 7.09 11.34
C GLY A 145 -7.31 8.25 11.04
N ILE A 146 -7.83 9.38 10.55
CA ILE A 146 -6.99 10.59 10.34
C ILE A 146 -6.52 11.17 11.67
N ARG A 147 -7.37 11.17 12.70
CA ARG A 147 -6.98 11.62 14.05
C ARG A 147 -5.90 10.70 14.62
N GLU A 148 -6.11 9.39 14.58
CA GLU A 148 -5.16 8.38 15.03
C GLU A 148 -3.80 8.53 14.30
N ALA A 149 -3.81 8.80 12.99
CA ALA A 149 -2.61 9.05 12.21
C ALA A 149 -1.86 10.31 12.68
N LEU A 150 -2.58 11.39 12.98
CA LEU A 150 -1.97 12.62 13.47
C LEU A 150 -1.43 12.44 14.90
N GLU A 151 -2.15 11.75 15.78
CA GLU A 151 -1.68 11.41 17.15
C GLU A 151 -0.40 10.59 17.06
N HIS A 152 -0.37 9.54 16.24
CA HIS A 152 0.81 8.69 16.03
C HIS A 152 2.04 9.50 15.55
N ILE A 153 1.86 10.42 14.60
CA ILE A 153 2.94 11.30 14.13
C ILE A 153 3.36 12.27 15.24
N HIS A 154 2.40 12.84 15.97
CA HIS A 154 2.68 13.82 17.04
C HIS A 154 3.48 13.18 18.18
N ASP A 155 3.27 11.89 18.45
CA ASP A 155 4.01 11.10 19.42
C ASP A 155 5.42 10.72 18.95
N GLY A 156 5.84 11.18 17.76
CA GLY A 156 7.19 10.97 17.23
C GLY A 156 7.35 9.74 16.32
N HIS A 157 6.24 9.09 15.94
CA HIS A 157 6.27 7.83 15.19
C HIS A 157 6.09 8.01 13.68
N PRO A 158 6.80 7.25 12.83
CA PRO A 158 6.72 7.37 11.39
C PRO A 158 5.47 6.72 10.79
N LEU A 159 4.98 7.29 9.67
CA LEU A 159 3.75 6.88 9.01
C LEU A 159 3.93 6.67 7.50
N GLY A 160 3.41 5.57 6.96
CA GLY A 160 3.37 5.31 5.52
C GLY A 160 2.00 5.57 4.90
N ILE A 161 2.02 6.11 3.68
CA ILE A 161 0.79 6.46 2.96
C ILE A 161 0.93 6.21 1.46
N PHE A 162 -0.10 5.62 0.85
CA PHE A 162 -0.34 5.68 -0.60
C PHE A 162 -1.32 6.83 -0.90
N PRO A 163 -0.85 8.01 -1.36
CA PRO A 163 -1.71 9.20 -1.43
C PRO A 163 -2.86 9.08 -2.44
N SER A 164 -2.76 8.19 -3.41
CA SER A 164 -3.86 7.90 -4.35
C SER A 164 -5.03 7.17 -3.70
N GLY A 165 -4.78 6.40 -2.62
CA GLY A 165 -5.76 5.52 -1.98
C GLY A 165 -6.29 4.42 -2.89
N ALA A 166 -5.67 4.20 -4.05
CA ALA A 166 -6.05 3.19 -5.04
C ALA A 166 -4.85 2.73 -5.85
N VAL A 167 -4.92 1.48 -6.34
CA VAL A 167 -3.92 0.90 -7.24
C VAL A 167 -3.78 1.72 -8.51
N SER A 168 -2.54 1.90 -8.98
CA SER A 168 -2.22 2.61 -10.22
C SER A 168 -2.99 2.07 -11.42
N ASP A 169 -3.39 2.96 -12.31
CA ASP A 169 -4.14 2.67 -13.54
C ASP A 169 -3.27 2.90 -14.77
N PHE A 170 -3.57 2.17 -15.85
CA PHE A 170 -3.06 2.52 -17.18
C PHE A 170 -3.88 3.67 -17.76
N THR A 171 -3.18 4.68 -18.29
CA THR A 171 -3.80 5.84 -18.93
C THR A 171 -3.41 5.90 -20.40
N PHE A 172 -4.39 6.02 -21.29
CA PHE A 172 -4.16 6.17 -22.74
C PHE A 172 -3.51 7.52 -23.07
N ARG A 173 -3.72 8.54 -22.24
CA ARG A 173 -3.24 9.90 -22.52
C ARG A 173 -1.72 9.97 -22.66
N ASP A 174 -1.00 9.25 -21.82
CA ASP A 174 0.47 9.23 -21.77
C ASP A 174 1.05 7.81 -21.91
N MET A 175 0.20 6.82 -22.19
CA MET A 175 0.58 5.41 -22.37
C MET A 175 1.39 4.86 -21.20
N LYS A 176 1.06 5.29 -19.98
CA LYS A 176 1.80 4.95 -18.76
C LYS A 176 0.88 4.43 -17.66
N VAL A 177 1.45 3.59 -16.82
CA VAL A 177 0.81 3.20 -15.56
C VAL A 177 1.17 4.22 -14.50
N ARG A 178 0.16 4.83 -13.93
CA ARG A 178 0.31 5.84 -12.86
C ARG A 178 -0.86 5.80 -11.90
N ASP A 179 -0.63 6.32 -10.71
CA ASP A 179 -1.70 6.58 -9.76
C ASP A 179 -2.74 7.55 -10.34
N ARG A 180 -3.96 7.36 -9.92
CA ARG A 180 -4.99 8.38 -10.04
C ARG A 180 -4.55 9.66 -9.34
N ARG A 181 -5.35 10.72 -9.46
CA ARG A 181 -5.12 11.95 -8.70
C ARG A 181 -4.98 11.61 -7.22
N TRP A 182 -3.94 12.12 -6.59
CA TRP A 182 -3.72 11.99 -5.17
C TRP A 182 -4.79 12.74 -4.38
N GLN A 183 -5.17 12.22 -3.22
CA GLN A 183 -6.29 12.76 -2.44
C GLN A 183 -5.86 14.02 -1.69
N GLU A 184 -6.61 15.11 -1.87
CA GLU A 184 -6.35 16.38 -1.17
C GLU A 184 -6.40 16.24 0.36
N SER A 185 -7.25 15.33 0.87
CA SER A 185 -7.32 15.03 2.30
C SER A 185 -6.01 14.45 2.86
N ILE A 186 -5.26 13.70 2.05
CA ILE A 186 -3.94 13.18 2.43
C ILE A 186 -2.90 14.30 2.40
N ILE A 187 -2.93 15.16 1.40
CA ILE A 187 -2.03 16.33 1.35
C ILE A 187 -2.30 17.25 2.55
N HIS A 188 -3.56 17.44 2.91
CA HIS A 188 -3.93 18.21 4.11
C HIS A 188 -3.40 17.56 5.40
N LEU A 189 -3.46 16.22 5.53
CA LEU A 189 -2.86 15.48 6.65
C LEU A 189 -1.35 15.74 6.71
N ILE A 190 -0.63 15.60 5.60
CA ILE A 190 0.82 15.82 5.52
C ILE A 190 1.18 17.25 5.97
N ASN A 191 0.44 18.25 5.49
CA ASN A 191 0.65 19.64 5.90
C ASN A 191 0.42 19.87 7.39
N LYS A 192 -0.63 19.23 7.94
CA LYS A 192 -0.97 19.36 9.36
C LYS A 192 0.05 18.68 10.26
N ALA A 193 0.62 17.59 9.78
CA ALA A 193 1.64 16.82 10.51
C ALA A 193 2.94 17.60 10.73
N LYS A 194 3.33 18.50 9.81
CA LYS A 194 4.55 19.31 9.87
C LYS A 194 5.83 18.52 10.13
N VAL A 195 5.93 17.32 9.59
CA VAL A 195 7.10 16.45 9.70
C VAL A 195 7.73 16.23 8.33
N PRO A 196 9.00 15.78 8.24
CA PRO A 196 9.65 15.48 6.97
C PRO A 196 8.90 14.42 6.18
N VAL A 197 8.94 14.52 4.84
CA VAL A 197 8.29 13.58 3.93
C VAL A 197 9.34 12.87 3.09
N LEU A 198 9.34 11.54 3.10
CA LEU A 198 10.22 10.69 2.31
C LEU A 198 9.49 10.15 1.09
N PRO A 199 9.83 10.60 -0.13
CA PRO A 199 9.31 10.00 -1.35
C PRO A 199 9.91 8.61 -1.60
N ILE A 200 9.06 7.66 -1.95
CA ILE A 200 9.44 6.30 -2.34
C ILE A 200 8.87 6.05 -3.73
N ARG A 201 9.61 5.38 -4.59
CA ARG A 201 9.13 5.00 -5.91
C ARG A 201 9.27 3.49 -6.13
N PHE A 202 8.17 2.83 -6.42
CA PHE A 202 8.14 1.50 -7.04
C PHE A 202 8.31 1.66 -8.55
N PHE A 203 9.34 1.06 -9.13
CA PHE A 203 9.66 1.20 -10.56
C PHE A 203 8.95 0.16 -11.41
N ASP A 204 8.61 -0.99 -10.84
CA ASP A 204 7.95 -2.07 -11.54
C ASP A 204 6.43 -2.00 -11.36
N ILE A 205 5.69 -2.77 -12.17
CA ILE A 205 4.24 -2.71 -12.26
C ILE A 205 3.62 -4.11 -12.28
N ASN A 206 2.31 -4.21 -12.21
CA ASN A 206 1.57 -5.45 -12.43
C ASN A 206 1.62 -5.89 -13.90
N SER A 207 1.10 -7.07 -14.19
CA SER A 207 1.09 -7.62 -15.54
C SER A 207 0.28 -6.75 -16.53
N PRO A 208 0.63 -6.73 -17.82
CA PRO A 208 -0.19 -6.06 -18.84
C PRO A 208 -1.65 -6.52 -18.84
N PHE A 209 -1.89 -7.81 -18.55
CA PHE A 209 -3.23 -8.37 -18.45
C PHE A 209 -4.05 -7.75 -17.31
N PHE A 210 -3.43 -7.47 -16.17
CA PHE A 210 -4.07 -6.75 -15.05
C PHE A 210 -4.61 -5.39 -15.50
N TYR A 211 -3.80 -4.62 -16.24
CA TYR A 211 -4.23 -3.30 -16.72
C TYR A 211 -5.25 -3.40 -17.84
N PHE A 212 -5.13 -4.39 -18.72
CA PHE A 212 -6.14 -4.66 -19.75
C PHE A 212 -7.52 -4.94 -19.13
N LEU A 213 -7.59 -5.76 -18.08
CA LEU A 213 -8.84 -5.96 -17.34
C LEU A 213 -9.39 -4.66 -16.76
N GLY A 214 -8.52 -3.75 -16.34
CA GLY A 214 -8.89 -2.43 -15.84
C GLY A 214 -9.57 -1.54 -16.88
N LEU A 215 -9.22 -1.70 -18.16
CA LEU A 215 -9.87 -0.99 -19.27
C LEU A 215 -11.29 -1.50 -19.51
N ILE A 216 -11.54 -2.78 -19.25
CA ILE A 216 -12.87 -3.40 -19.38
C ILE A 216 -13.71 -3.00 -18.14
N ASN A 217 -13.22 -3.31 -16.96
CA ASN A 217 -13.91 -3.00 -15.70
C ASN A 217 -12.92 -3.00 -14.53
N TRP A 218 -12.83 -1.87 -13.81
CA TRP A 218 -11.94 -1.73 -12.66
C TRP A 218 -12.21 -2.73 -11.53
N ARG A 219 -13.48 -3.20 -11.36
CA ARG A 219 -13.83 -4.20 -10.35
C ARG A 219 -13.26 -5.57 -10.69
N ILE A 220 -13.35 -5.98 -11.96
CA ILE A 220 -12.77 -7.24 -12.44
C ILE A 220 -11.26 -7.24 -12.24
N ARG A 221 -10.59 -6.13 -12.54
CA ARG A 221 -9.16 -5.95 -12.29
C ARG A 221 -8.80 -6.18 -10.82
N LEU A 222 -9.56 -5.62 -9.88
CA LEU A 222 -9.29 -5.79 -8.44
C LEU A 222 -9.39 -7.27 -8.00
N LEU A 223 -10.28 -8.05 -8.58
CA LEU A 223 -10.37 -9.49 -8.33
C LEU A 223 -9.10 -10.25 -8.76
N ARG A 224 -8.31 -9.69 -9.67
CA ARG A 224 -7.05 -10.28 -10.12
C ARG A 224 -5.87 -10.02 -9.17
N LEU A 225 -5.98 -9.06 -8.23
CA LEU A 225 -4.87 -8.68 -7.33
C LEU A 225 -4.22 -9.88 -6.59
N PRO A 226 -4.98 -10.84 -6.03
CA PRO A 226 -4.36 -12.01 -5.40
C PRO A 226 -3.45 -12.79 -6.34
N SER A 227 -3.86 -12.97 -7.59
CA SER A 227 -3.05 -13.67 -8.59
C SER A 227 -1.81 -12.85 -9.01
N GLU A 228 -1.90 -11.52 -9.02
CA GLU A 228 -0.75 -10.65 -9.34
C GLU A 228 0.35 -10.73 -8.28
N VAL A 229 0.01 -11.03 -7.02
CA VAL A 229 1.01 -11.29 -5.97
C VAL A 229 1.88 -12.50 -6.36
N PHE A 230 1.27 -13.60 -6.80
CA PHE A 230 1.99 -14.81 -7.23
C PHE A 230 2.77 -14.60 -8.54
N ASN A 231 2.33 -13.68 -9.39
CA ASN A 231 3.08 -13.31 -10.61
C ASN A 231 4.41 -12.59 -10.29
N LYS A 232 4.63 -12.14 -9.06
CA LYS A 232 5.89 -11.50 -8.62
C LYS A 232 6.93 -12.50 -8.15
N ARG A 233 6.58 -13.80 -8.04
CA ARG A 233 7.51 -14.85 -7.65
C ARG A 233 8.75 -14.84 -8.55
N ASP A 234 9.91 -14.98 -7.94
CA ASP A 234 11.21 -14.98 -8.60
C ASP A 234 11.59 -13.70 -9.37
N GLN A 235 10.79 -12.63 -9.18
CA GLN A 235 11.08 -11.30 -9.71
C GLN A 235 11.59 -10.39 -8.59
N ILE A 236 12.57 -9.55 -8.91
CA ILE A 236 13.05 -8.53 -7.99
C ILE A 236 12.26 -7.24 -8.24
N GLN A 237 11.53 -6.78 -7.24
CA GLN A 237 10.79 -5.53 -7.28
C GLN A 237 11.70 -4.38 -6.87
N ARG A 238 11.82 -3.35 -7.69
CA ARG A 238 12.77 -2.24 -7.48
C ARG A 238 12.09 -1.08 -6.77
N ILE A 239 12.68 -0.67 -5.64
CA ILE A 239 12.21 0.42 -4.80
C ILE A 239 13.31 1.49 -4.75
N GLY A 240 12.99 2.74 -5.08
CA GLY A 240 13.92 3.85 -4.93
C GLY A 240 13.54 4.71 -3.74
N ILE A 241 14.54 5.14 -2.99
CA ILE A 241 14.40 6.09 -1.87
C ILE A 241 14.76 7.49 -2.37
N GLY A 242 13.81 8.43 -2.21
CA GLY A 242 13.99 9.83 -2.60
C GLY A 242 14.74 10.66 -1.55
N GLU A 243 14.91 11.94 -1.85
CA GLU A 243 15.40 12.90 -0.89
C GLU A 243 14.30 13.29 0.09
N LEU A 244 14.70 13.46 1.35
CA LEU A 244 13.78 13.89 2.40
C LEU A 244 13.33 15.33 2.14
N ILE A 245 12.03 15.55 2.10
CA ILE A 245 11.40 16.85 1.88
C ILE A 245 11.10 17.46 3.25
N SER A 246 11.64 18.64 3.53
CA SER A 246 11.34 19.33 4.78
C SER A 246 9.94 19.98 4.75
N PRO A 247 9.30 20.20 5.91
CA PRO A 247 8.05 20.95 5.98
C PRO A 247 8.17 22.35 5.40
N GLY A 248 9.35 22.99 5.54
CA GLY A 248 9.63 24.29 4.95
C GLY A 248 9.63 24.28 3.43
N GLU A 249 10.24 23.26 2.80
CA GLU A 249 10.20 23.07 1.35
C GLU A 249 8.77 22.88 0.83
N LEU A 250 7.95 22.09 1.53
CA LEU A 250 6.56 21.87 1.14
C LEU A 250 5.73 23.17 1.27
N SER A 251 5.99 23.99 2.29
CA SER A 251 5.25 25.23 2.53
C SER A 251 5.56 26.35 1.50
N CYS A 252 6.59 26.17 0.67
CA CYS A 252 6.83 27.09 -0.47
C CYS A 252 5.75 26.99 -1.56
N TYR A 253 4.91 25.96 -1.54
CA TYR A 253 3.80 25.79 -2.47
C TYR A 253 2.51 26.31 -1.83
N PRO A 254 1.81 27.28 -2.45
CA PRO A 254 0.78 28.08 -1.78
C PRO A 254 -0.54 27.34 -1.51
N ASP A 255 -0.82 26.29 -2.25
CA ASP A 255 -2.11 25.58 -2.19
C ASP A 255 -1.96 24.05 -2.23
N LEU A 256 -3.01 23.35 -1.83
CA LEU A 256 -3.03 21.87 -1.82
C LEU A 256 -2.78 21.25 -3.21
N PRO A 257 -3.34 21.76 -4.32
CA PRO A 257 -3.04 21.24 -5.65
C PRO A 257 -1.55 21.34 -6.02
N SER A 258 -0.91 22.47 -5.80
CA SER A 258 0.52 22.67 -6.10
C SER A 258 1.42 21.81 -5.22
N GLN A 259 1.08 21.66 -3.95
CA GLN A 259 1.77 20.74 -3.03
C GLN A 259 1.60 19.29 -3.46
N CYS A 260 0.40 18.90 -3.88
CA CYS A 260 0.13 17.57 -4.43
C CYS A 260 0.99 17.28 -5.66
N ASP A 261 1.03 18.23 -6.60
CA ASP A 261 1.83 18.10 -7.83
C ASP A 261 3.32 18.03 -7.53
N PHE A 262 3.81 18.83 -6.58
CA PHE A 262 5.19 18.80 -6.11
C PHE A 262 5.55 17.42 -5.53
N LEU A 263 4.80 16.94 -4.55
CA LEU A 263 5.04 15.63 -3.91
C LEU A 263 4.97 14.49 -4.94
N ARG A 264 3.96 14.53 -5.82
CA ARG A 264 3.81 13.56 -6.90
C ARG A 264 4.98 13.60 -7.88
N LYS A 265 5.50 14.79 -8.21
CA LYS A 265 6.68 14.98 -9.05
C LYS A 265 7.93 14.41 -8.38
N LYS A 266 8.10 14.57 -7.07
CA LYS A 266 9.23 13.98 -6.32
C LYS A 266 9.21 12.45 -6.39
N VAL A 267 8.04 11.82 -6.35
CA VAL A 267 7.91 10.35 -6.51
C VAL A 267 8.13 9.93 -7.95
N TYR A 268 7.33 10.44 -8.90
CA TYR A 268 7.37 9.99 -10.30
C TYR A 268 8.57 10.51 -11.10
N GLY A 269 9.16 11.62 -10.69
CA GLY A 269 10.36 12.20 -11.29
C GLY A 269 11.68 11.60 -10.78
N MET A 270 11.63 10.75 -9.74
CA MET A 270 12.82 10.07 -9.24
C MET A 270 13.46 9.24 -10.37
N PRO A 271 14.73 9.45 -10.71
CA PRO A 271 15.42 8.63 -11.70
C PRO A 271 15.58 7.20 -11.19
N MET A 272 15.75 6.25 -12.11
CA MET A 272 16.11 4.89 -11.76
C MET A 272 17.49 4.92 -11.09
N PRO A 273 17.64 4.40 -9.85
CA PRO A 273 18.94 4.28 -9.21
C PRO A 273 19.92 3.42 -10.02
N GLU A 274 21.21 3.77 -9.98
CA GLU A 274 22.24 3.01 -10.70
C GLU A 274 22.53 1.65 -10.06
N ALA A 275 22.36 1.56 -8.73
CA ALA A 275 22.56 0.35 -7.97
C ALA A 275 21.39 0.08 -7.01
N PHE A 276 21.18 -1.20 -6.74
CA PHE A 276 20.15 -1.70 -5.83
C PHE A 276 20.75 -2.71 -4.85
N VAL A 277 20.42 -2.55 -3.58
CA VAL A 277 20.79 -3.48 -2.50
C VAL A 277 19.58 -4.38 -2.19
N PRO A 278 19.75 -5.70 -2.03
CA PRO A 278 18.65 -6.57 -1.60
C PRO A 278 17.96 -6.06 -0.33
N GLY A 279 16.64 -6.06 -0.32
CA GLY A 279 15.87 -5.48 0.78
C GLY A 279 16.12 -6.11 2.15
N ASN A 280 16.54 -7.36 2.20
CA ASN A 280 16.91 -8.05 3.44
C ASN A 280 18.32 -7.67 3.98
N LEU A 281 19.10 -6.89 3.22
CA LEU A 281 20.42 -6.40 3.62
C LEU A 281 20.43 -4.90 4.02
N VAL A 282 19.25 -4.27 3.95
CA VAL A 282 19.06 -2.85 4.31
C VAL A 282 18.68 -2.69 5.78
#